data_eb52fd4f6e83a741fbd899aa3f081d1c
#
_entry.id   eb52fd4f6e83a741fbd899aa3f081d1c
#
_cell.length_a   1.000
_cell.length_b   1.000
_cell.length_c   1.000
_cell.angle_alpha   90.00
_cell.angle_beta   90.00
_cell.angle_gamma   90.00
#
_symmetry.space_group_name_H-M   'P 1'
#
loop_
_entity.id
_entity.type
_entity.pdbx_description
1 polymer ?
#
loop_
_entity_poly.entity_id
_entity_poly.type
_entity_poly.pdbx_seq_one_letter_code
_entity_poly.pdbx_strand_id
1 'polypeptide(L)'
;VTFANSHNRETFIQRIVGHVPARRRSKEMASVVFEKASRIYPGTTKPAVDKLDLVVNDGEFLVLVGPSGCGKSTSLRMLAGLEEIDTGSIRIGDKDVTNVAPKDRDIAMVFQSYALYPHMSVAENMGFALKIAGIDKAERDRRVLEAAKLLDLEDYLDRKPKALSGGQRQRVAMGRAIVREPQVFLMDEPLSNLDAKLR
;
A
#
# COMPACT_ATOMS: atom_id res chain seq x y z
N VAL A 1 10.84 -1.99 12.82
CA VAL A 1 11.06 -0.64 13.36
C VAL A 1 11.71 -0.81 14.72
N THR A 2 12.99 -0.51 14.84
CA THR A 2 13.76 -0.67 16.07
C THR A 2 13.55 0.56 16.94
N PHE A 3 13.06 0.38 18.17
CA PHE A 3 13.02 1.46 19.16
C PHE A 3 14.42 1.67 19.74
N ALA A 4 14.94 2.90 19.64
CA ALA A 4 16.15 3.30 20.33
C ALA A 4 15.85 3.44 21.83
N ASN A 5 16.00 2.36 22.57
CA ASN A 5 16.31 2.42 24.00
C ASN A 5 17.01 1.14 24.43
N SER A 6 18.12 1.28 25.12
CA SER A 6 19.19 0.30 25.31
C SER A 6 18.89 -0.83 26.30
N HIS A 7 17.66 -1.23 26.53
CA HIS A 7 17.37 -2.35 27.46
C HIS A 7 16.14 -3.22 27.15
N ASN A 8 15.51 -3.14 25.98
CA ASN A 8 14.62 -4.24 25.53
C ASN A 8 14.33 -4.07 24.05
N ARG A 9 15.08 -4.79 23.22
CA ARG A 9 14.86 -4.90 21.77
C ARG A 9 13.83 -5.99 21.50
N GLU A 10 12.59 -5.77 21.84
CA GLU A 10 11.50 -6.56 21.28
C GLU A 10 10.78 -5.74 20.20
N THR A 11 10.98 -6.17 18.95
CA THR A 11 10.26 -5.67 17.79
C THR A 11 8.81 -6.11 17.93
N PHE A 12 7.89 -5.21 18.30
CA PHE A 12 6.46 -5.50 18.35
C PHE A 12 5.90 -5.49 16.92
N ILE A 13 6.09 -6.59 16.22
CA ILE A 13 5.40 -6.88 14.96
C ILE A 13 4.34 -7.91 15.31
N GLN A 14 3.07 -7.50 15.37
CA GLN A 14 1.99 -8.43 15.57
C GLN A 14 1.61 -9.06 14.22
N ARG A 15 1.95 -10.33 14.04
CA ARG A 15 1.66 -11.13 12.85
C ARG A 15 0.23 -11.65 12.93
N ILE A 16 -0.66 -11.10 12.11
CA ILE A 16 -2.00 -11.65 11.93
C ILE A 16 -1.95 -12.54 10.69
N VAL A 17 -1.85 -13.84 10.88
CA VAL A 17 -1.96 -14.81 9.77
C VAL A 17 -3.44 -15.06 9.52
N GLY A 18 -4.00 -14.36 8.54
CA GLY A 18 -5.31 -14.68 8.00
C GLY A 18 -5.18 -15.69 6.87
N HIS A 19 -5.72 -16.88 7.04
CA HIS A 19 -5.81 -17.87 5.96
C HIS A 19 -6.83 -17.36 4.92
N VAL A 20 -6.36 -16.78 3.83
CA VAL A 20 -7.20 -16.42 2.68
C VAL A 20 -7.32 -17.68 1.80
N PRO A 21 -8.55 -18.21 1.56
CA PRO A 21 -8.70 -19.40 0.73
C PRO A 21 -8.24 -19.10 -0.70
N ALA A 22 -7.45 -20.02 -1.25
CA ALA A 22 -6.93 -19.97 -2.61
C ALA A 22 -8.08 -19.89 -3.64
N ARG A 23 -8.30 -18.71 -4.19
CA ARG A 23 -9.23 -18.49 -5.30
C ARG A 23 -8.49 -17.92 -6.50
N ARG A 24 -8.41 -18.73 -7.56
CA ARG A 24 -7.94 -18.43 -8.94
C ARG A 24 -6.57 -17.73 -9.01
N ARG A 25 -5.69 -18.26 -9.84
CA ARG A 25 -4.40 -17.68 -10.25
C ARG A 25 -4.56 -16.22 -10.73
N SER A 26 -4.72 -15.32 -9.79
CA SER A 26 -4.28 -13.94 -9.90
C SER A 26 -2.75 -13.97 -9.92
N LYS A 27 -2.12 -12.98 -10.52
CA LYS A 27 -0.68 -12.77 -10.47
C LYS A 27 -0.19 -13.07 -9.04
N GLU A 28 0.78 -13.98 -8.89
CA GLU A 28 1.27 -14.40 -7.57
C GLU A 28 1.73 -13.17 -6.80
N MET A 29 1.33 -13.09 -5.53
CA MET A 29 1.86 -12.09 -4.61
C MET A 29 3.37 -12.34 -4.46
N ALA A 30 4.12 -11.37 -4.01
CA ALA A 30 5.56 -11.54 -3.85
C ALA A 30 5.98 -11.31 -2.40
N SER A 31 7.03 -12.02 -1.97
CA SER A 31 7.70 -11.73 -0.71
C SER A 31 8.34 -10.34 -0.74
N VAL A 32 8.46 -9.72 0.44
CA VAL A 32 9.17 -8.45 0.62
C VAL A 32 10.27 -8.63 1.65
N VAL A 33 11.47 -8.19 1.31
CA VAL A 33 12.62 -8.28 2.19
C VAL A 33 13.28 -6.91 2.33
N PHE A 34 13.44 -6.45 3.56
CA PHE A 34 14.32 -5.34 3.92
C PHE A 34 15.58 -5.93 4.55
N GLU A 35 16.75 -5.51 4.06
CA GLU A 35 18.05 -5.93 4.57
C GLU A 35 18.80 -4.69 5.07
N LYS A 36 18.82 -4.48 6.39
CA LYS A 36 19.47 -3.33 7.05
C LYS A 36 19.15 -1.98 6.41
N ALA A 37 17.91 -1.84 5.90
CA ALA A 37 17.47 -0.66 5.19
C ALA A 37 17.36 0.54 6.15
N SER A 38 18.00 1.65 5.80
CA SER A 38 17.99 2.88 6.60
C SER A 38 17.60 4.09 5.77
N ARG A 39 16.94 5.06 6.43
CA ARG A 39 16.63 6.37 5.88
C ARG A 39 16.98 7.47 6.87
N ILE A 40 17.78 8.44 6.45
CA ILE A 40 18.18 9.62 7.20
C ILE A 40 17.78 10.85 6.40
N TYR A 41 16.91 11.69 6.95
CA TYR A 41 16.49 12.91 6.24
C TYR A 41 17.59 13.97 6.30
N PRO A 42 17.75 14.79 5.24
CA PRO A 42 18.71 15.89 5.23
C PRO A 42 18.52 16.81 6.45
N GLY A 43 19.63 17.20 7.09
CA GLY A 43 19.62 18.08 8.27
C GLY A 43 19.32 17.36 9.58
N THR A 44 19.17 16.05 9.58
CA THR A 44 19.03 15.25 10.82
C THR A 44 20.19 14.27 10.96
N THR A 45 20.60 14.00 12.21
CA THR A 45 21.56 12.93 12.52
C THR A 45 20.89 11.64 12.96
N LYS A 46 19.59 11.71 13.30
CA LYS A 46 18.80 10.56 13.73
C LYS A 46 18.08 9.96 12.53
N PRO A 47 18.28 8.67 12.25
CA PRO A 47 17.57 8.00 11.18
C PRO A 47 16.06 7.91 11.46
N ALA A 48 15.24 8.15 10.44
CA ALA A 48 13.80 7.90 10.48
C ALA A 48 13.50 6.40 10.44
N VAL A 49 14.33 5.64 9.72
CA VAL A 49 14.38 4.17 9.74
C VAL A 49 15.84 3.77 9.91
N ASP A 50 16.15 2.94 10.90
CA ASP A 50 17.51 2.52 11.23
C ASP A 50 17.66 1.01 11.07
N LYS A 51 18.45 0.58 10.08
CA LYS A 51 18.84 -0.81 9.81
C LYS A 51 17.66 -1.78 9.93
N LEU A 52 16.56 -1.47 9.27
CA LEU A 52 15.37 -2.31 9.28
C LEU A 52 15.69 -3.64 8.59
N ASP A 53 15.60 -4.73 9.36
CA ASP A 53 15.58 -6.09 8.87
C ASP A 53 14.13 -6.62 9.01
N LEU A 54 13.50 -6.96 7.88
CA LEU A 54 12.11 -7.42 7.86
C LEU A 54 11.90 -8.35 6.66
N VAL A 55 11.27 -9.49 6.91
CA VAL A 55 10.82 -10.41 5.88
C VAL A 55 9.31 -10.55 5.97
N VAL A 56 8.62 -10.31 4.86
CA VAL A 56 7.19 -10.57 4.67
C VAL A 56 7.08 -11.65 3.60
N ASN A 57 6.50 -12.79 3.94
CA ASN A 57 6.40 -13.90 2.99
C ASN A 57 5.28 -13.63 1.96
N ASP A 58 5.33 -14.36 0.84
CA ASP A 58 4.25 -14.34 -0.14
C ASP A 58 2.89 -14.65 0.51
N GLY A 59 1.88 -13.84 0.18
CA GLY A 59 0.53 -13.94 0.74
C GLY A 59 0.39 -13.56 2.22
N GLU A 60 1.45 -13.11 2.87
CA GLU A 60 1.40 -12.69 4.27
C GLU A 60 0.78 -11.28 4.42
N PHE A 61 -0.11 -11.12 5.40
CA PHE A 61 -0.64 -9.83 5.81
C PHE A 61 0.11 -9.33 7.05
N LEU A 62 0.87 -8.24 6.88
CA LEU A 62 1.68 -7.64 7.95
C LEU A 62 1.10 -6.28 8.38
N VAL A 63 0.96 -6.06 9.69
CA VAL A 63 0.59 -4.77 10.26
C VAL A 63 1.76 -4.16 11.01
N LEU A 64 2.16 -2.95 10.60
CA LEU A 64 3.16 -2.15 11.32
C LEU A 64 2.47 -1.33 12.40
N VAL A 65 2.76 -1.60 13.67
CA VAL A 65 2.23 -0.87 14.81
C VAL A 65 3.35 -0.14 15.56
N GLY A 66 3.02 1.01 16.15
CA GLY A 66 3.98 1.80 16.91
C GLY A 66 3.54 3.26 17.05
N PRO A 67 4.19 4.05 17.90
CA PRO A 67 3.86 5.46 18.13
C PRO A 67 4.05 6.30 16.86
N SER A 68 3.48 7.51 16.86
CA SER A 68 3.70 8.46 15.78
C SER A 68 5.19 8.78 15.64
N GLY A 69 5.68 8.91 14.40
CA GLY A 69 7.08 9.23 14.11
C GLY A 69 8.07 8.06 14.25
N CYS A 70 7.63 6.82 14.49
CA CYS A 70 8.54 5.67 14.60
C CYS A 70 8.95 5.06 13.24
N GLY A 71 8.67 5.70 12.11
CA GLY A 71 9.15 5.28 10.79
C GLY A 71 8.20 4.38 9.99
N LYS A 72 6.97 4.08 10.44
CA LYS A 72 6.02 3.22 9.71
C LYS A 72 5.75 3.70 8.28
N SER A 73 5.25 4.92 8.14
CA SER A 73 4.94 5.50 6.81
C SER A 73 6.22 5.68 5.98
N THR A 74 7.36 5.99 6.62
CA THR A 74 8.66 6.07 5.93
C THR A 74 9.05 4.71 5.36
N SER A 75 8.94 3.62 6.13
CA SER A 75 9.24 2.26 5.64
C SER A 75 8.33 1.85 4.48
N LEU A 76 7.01 2.15 4.56
CA LEU A 76 6.09 1.91 3.44
C LEU A 76 6.47 2.71 2.19
N ARG A 77 6.88 3.98 2.35
CA ARG A 77 7.30 4.84 1.24
C ARG A 77 8.64 4.40 0.65
N MET A 78 9.59 3.91 1.48
CA MET A 78 10.84 3.29 0.99
C MET A 78 10.52 2.08 0.12
N LEU A 79 9.62 1.19 0.54
CA LEU A 79 9.17 0.06 -0.26
C LEU A 79 8.46 0.52 -1.53
N ALA A 80 7.66 1.59 -1.46
CA ALA A 80 7.00 2.18 -2.61
C ALA A 80 7.96 2.90 -3.58
N GLY A 81 9.21 3.17 -3.19
CA GLY A 81 10.17 3.97 -3.95
C GLY A 81 9.88 5.46 -3.93
N LEU A 82 9.06 5.91 -2.98
CA LEU A 82 8.73 7.32 -2.75
C LEU A 82 9.69 8.00 -1.78
N GLU A 83 10.50 7.22 -1.08
CA GLU A 83 11.61 7.65 -0.25
C GLU A 83 12.87 6.88 -0.64
N GLU A 84 14.00 7.56 -0.63
CA GLU A 84 15.30 6.97 -0.91
C GLU A 84 15.74 6.04 0.22
N ILE A 85 16.63 5.11 -0.09
CA ILE A 85 17.28 4.21 0.85
C ILE A 85 18.74 4.62 0.94
N ASP A 86 19.16 5.14 2.09
CA ASP A 86 20.54 5.62 2.28
C ASP A 86 21.53 4.46 2.46
N THR A 87 21.11 3.39 3.14
CA THR A 87 21.89 2.15 3.31
C THR A 87 20.99 0.93 3.35
N GLY A 88 21.58 -0.24 3.03
CA GLY A 88 20.85 -1.50 2.96
C GLY A 88 20.13 -1.69 1.63
N SER A 89 19.18 -2.64 1.59
CA SER A 89 18.46 -2.97 0.35
C SER A 89 17.00 -3.33 0.61
N ILE A 90 16.17 -3.28 -0.44
CA ILE A 90 14.79 -3.78 -0.44
C ILE A 90 14.59 -4.66 -1.67
N ARG A 91 13.98 -5.84 -1.46
CA ARG A 91 13.61 -6.77 -2.53
C ARG A 91 12.12 -7.05 -2.54
N ILE A 92 11.58 -7.27 -3.75
CA ILE A 92 10.22 -7.77 -3.98
C ILE A 92 10.37 -9.05 -4.81
N GLY A 93 10.02 -10.18 -4.23
CA GLY A 93 10.39 -11.48 -4.78
C GLY A 93 11.90 -11.57 -4.98
N ASP A 94 12.32 -11.98 -6.18
CA ASP A 94 13.73 -12.08 -6.54
C ASP A 94 14.35 -10.76 -7.02
N LYS A 95 13.54 -9.70 -7.19
CA LYS A 95 13.98 -8.43 -7.75
C LYS A 95 14.45 -7.47 -6.66
N ASP A 96 15.70 -7.00 -6.73
CA ASP A 96 16.16 -5.84 -5.95
C ASP A 96 15.50 -4.57 -6.50
N VAL A 97 14.79 -3.86 -5.62
CA VAL A 97 14.06 -2.64 -5.97
C VAL A 97 14.63 -1.39 -5.29
N THR A 98 15.79 -1.50 -4.63
CA THR A 98 16.42 -0.43 -3.85
C THR A 98 16.44 0.89 -4.62
N ASN A 99 16.92 0.86 -5.87
CA ASN A 99 17.06 2.03 -6.74
C ASN A 99 16.04 2.06 -7.90
N VAL A 100 15.00 1.22 -7.84
CA VAL A 100 13.99 1.15 -8.90
C VAL A 100 12.93 2.23 -8.69
N ALA A 101 12.56 2.93 -9.76
CA ALA A 101 11.52 3.96 -9.70
C ALA A 101 10.15 3.37 -9.28
N PRO A 102 9.29 4.15 -8.60
CA PRO A 102 7.99 3.67 -8.10
C PRO A 102 7.12 2.97 -9.14
N LYS A 103 7.10 3.50 -10.37
CA LYS A 103 6.29 2.98 -11.49
C LYS A 103 6.69 1.56 -11.92
N ASP A 104 7.95 1.14 -11.64
CA ASP A 104 8.55 -0.11 -12.11
C ASP A 104 8.63 -1.18 -11.00
N ARG A 105 8.06 -0.91 -9.80
CA ARG A 105 8.08 -1.81 -8.63
C ARG A 105 6.92 -2.80 -8.55
N ASP A 106 5.93 -2.70 -9.44
CA ASP A 106 4.72 -3.53 -9.44
C ASP A 106 4.00 -3.61 -8.08
N ILE A 107 3.84 -2.46 -7.46
CA ILE A 107 3.14 -2.27 -6.19
C ILE A 107 1.93 -1.35 -6.37
N ALA A 108 0.97 -1.45 -5.46
CA ALA A 108 -0.07 -0.44 -5.29
C ALA A 108 -0.08 0.09 -3.87
N MET A 109 -0.22 1.41 -3.72
CA MET A 109 -0.28 2.07 -2.43
C MET A 109 -1.57 2.86 -2.27
N VAL A 110 -2.26 2.64 -1.15
CA VAL A 110 -3.40 3.43 -0.71
C VAL A 110 -2.90 4.44 0.31
N PHE A 111 -3.00 5.72 -0.05
CA PHE A 111 -2.57 6.83 0.81
C PHE A 111 -3.66 7.20 1.81
N GLN A 112 -3.27 7.74 2.95
CA GLN A 112 -4.17 8.27 3.99
C GLN A 112 -5.17 9.30 3.44
N SER A 113 -4.77 10.15 2.49
CA SER A 113 -5.61 11.17 1.86
C SER A 113 -6.48 10.67 0.71
N TYR A 114 -6.48 9.35 0.43
CA TYR A 114 -7.16 8.68 -0.69
C TYR A 114 -6.70 9.11 -2.09
N ALA A 115 -6.19 10.30 -2.29
CA ALA A 115 -5.66 10.86 -3.55
C ALA A 115 -6.57 10.62 -4.78
N LEU A 116 -7.90 10.78 -4.62
CA LEU A 116 -8.87 10.61 -5.70
C LEU A 116 -8.86 11.82 -6.64
N TYR A 117 -9.04 11.58 -7.93
CA TYR A 117 -9.22 12.62 -8.94
C TYR A 117 -10.63 13.21 -8.84
N PRO A 118 -10.81 14.48 -8.38
CA PRO A 118 -12.12 15.02 -8.03
C PRO A 118 -13.05 15.22 -9.21
N HIS A 119 -12.50 15.37 -10.42
CA HIS A 119 -13.24 15.59 -11.66
C HIS A 119 -13.71 14.27 -12.32
N MET A 120 -13.14 13.14 -11.94
CA MET A 120 -13.45 11.81 -12.46
C MET A 120 -14.55 11.13 -11.63
N SER A 121 -15.37 10.29 -12.28
CA SER A 121 -16.30 9.39 -11.58
C SER A 121 -15.55 8.30 -10.79
N VAL A 122 -16.27 7.51 -10.00
CA VAL A 122 -15.73 6.34 -9.30
C VAL A 122 -15.14 5.34 -10.31
N ALA A 123 -15.90 4.99 -11.36
CA ALA A 123 -15.43 4.08 -12.40
C ALA A 123 -14.16 4.60 -13.10
N GLU A 124 -14.13 5.89 -13.43
CA GLU A 124 -12.97 6.52 -14.05
C GLU A 124 -11.76 6.54 -13.12
N ASN A 125 -11.96 6.86 -11.82
CA ASN A 125 -10.90 6.79 -10.82
C ASN A 125 -10.29 5.39 -10.72
N MET A 126 -11.14 4.35 -10.64
CA MET A 126 -10.67 2.97 -10.55
C MET A 126 -9.96 2.52 -11.82
N GLY A 127 -10.53 2.83 -13.00
CA GLY A 127 -10.00 2.39 -14.30
C GLY A 127 -8.83 3.23 -14.84
N PHE A 128 -8.47 4.34 -14.21
CA PHE A 128 -7.51 5.30 -14.78
C PHE A 128 -6.12 4.70 -15.04
N ALA A 129 -5.58 3.93 -14.08
CA ALA A 129 -4.27 3.30 -14.24
C ALA A 129 -4.26 2.27 -15.39
N LEU A 130 -5.35 1.52 -15.56
CA LEU A 130 -5.50 0.56 -16.65
C LEU A 130 -5.61 1.28 -18.02
N LYS A 131 -6.26 2.46 -18.05
CA LYS A 131 -6.33 3.31 -19.24
C LYS A 131 -4.93 3.78 -19.68
N ILE A 132 -4.11 4.24 -18.73
CA ILE A 132 -2.72 4.65 -19.01
C ILE A 132 -1.87 3.47 -19.48
N ALA A 133 -2.09 2.29 -18.91
CA ALA A 133 -1.42 1.06 -19.32
C ALA A 133 -1.86 0.52 -20.69
N GLY A 134 -2.79 1.20 -21.38
CA GLY A 134 -3.26 0.80 -22.72
C GLY A 134 -4.23 -0.39 -22.73
N ILE A 135 -4.78 -0.78 -21.58
CA ILE A 135 -5.77 -1.86 -21.49
C ILE A 135 -7.04 -1.42 -22.22
N ASP A 136 -7.59 -2.30 -23.05
CA ASP A 136 -8.79 -2.02 -23.81
C ASP A 136 -10.00 -1.71 -22.92
N LYS A 137 -11.02 -1.04 -23.48
CA LYS A 137 -12.16 -0.55 -22.71
C LYS A 137 -12.96 -1.67 -22.08
N ALA A 138 -13.20 -2.77 -22.80
CA ALA A 138 -14.05 -3.86 -22.32
C ALA A 138 -13.41 -4.57 -21.12
N GLU A 139 -12.12 -4.88 -21.20
CA GLU A 139 -11.37 -5.50 -20.11
C GLU A 139 -11.24 -4.55 -18.90
N ARG A 140 -11.01 -3.26 -19.14
CA ARG A 140 -10.99 -2.25 -18.06
C ARG A 140 -12.32 -2.17 -17.33
N ASP A 141 -13.43 -2.07 -18.08
CA ASP A 141 -14.77 -1.97 -17.52
C ASP A 141 -15.12 -3.26 -16.73
N ARG A 142 -14.70 -4.43 -17.22
CA ARG A 142 -14.85 -5.71 -16.51
C ARG A 142 -14.12 -5.70 -15.16
N ARG A 143 -12.82 -5.35 -15.13
CA ARG A 143 -12.01 -5.30 -13.89
C ARG A 143 -12.55 -4.28 -12.89
N VAL A 144 -12.97 -3.12 -13.39
CA VAL A 144 -13.59 -2.08 -12.53
C VAL A 144 -14.87 -2.60 -11.89
N LEU A 145 -15.74 -3.28 -12.66
CA LEU A 145 -16.98 -3.84 -12.14
C LEU A 145 -16.72 -4.96 -11.11
N GLU A 146 -15.77 -5.84 -11.35
CA GLU A 146 -15.37 -6.89 -10.40
C GLU A 146 -14.85 -6.31 -9.09
N ALA A 147 -14.00 -5.29 -9.16
CA ALA A 147 -13.50 -4.61 -7.96
C ALA A 147 -14.61 -3.81 -7.25
N ALA A 148 -15.54 -3.22 -8.00
CA ALA A 148 -16.70 -2.51 -7.44
C ALA A 148 -17.62 -3.46 -6.66
N LYS A 149 -17.88 -4.66 -7.18
CA LYS A 149 -18.65 -5.72 -6.49
C LYS A 149 -17.98 -6.14 -5.18
N LEU A 150 -16.66 -6.35 -5.20
CA LEU A 150 -15.90 -6.73 -4.00
C LEU A 150 -15.97 -5.66 -2.90
N LEU A 151 -16.16 -4.40 -3.29
CA LEU A 151 -16.10 -3.23 -2.40
C LEU A 151 -17.46 -2.58 -2.14
N ASP A 152 -18.57 -3.18 -2.59
CA ASP A 152 -19.93 -2.61 -2.51
C ASP A 152 -20.00 -1.18 -3.08
N LEU A 153 -19.46 -0.99 -4.27
CA LEU A 153 -19.40 0.31 -4.96
C LEU A 153 -20.21 0.36 -6.27
N GLU A 154 -20.95 -0.68 -6.62
CA GLU A 154 -21.67 -0.78 -7.91
C GLU A 154 -22.62 0.40 -8.14
N ASP A 155 -23.43 0.76 -7.14
CA ASP A 155 -24.40 1.86 -7.19
C ASP A 155 -23.76 3.26 -7.20
N TYR A 156 -22.43 3.32 -7.07
CA TYR A 156 -21.69 4.58 -6.96
C TYR A 156 -20.75 4.84 -8.14
N LEU A 157 -20.68 3.93 -9.14
CA LEU A 157 -19.73 3.98 -10.24
C LEU A 157 -19.75 5.31 -11.01
N ASP A 158 -20.94 5.89 -11.20
CA ASP A 158 -21.11 7.15 -11.94
C ASP A 158 -20.95 8.41 -11.06
N ARG A 159 -20.84 8.23 -9.73
CA ARG A 159 -20.70 9.37 -8.82
C ARG A 159 -19.28 9.93 -8.82
N LYS A 160 -19.18 11.22 -8.50
CA LYS A 160 -17.89 11.89 -8.27
C LYS A 160 -17.51 11.82 -6.78
N PRO A 161 -16.21 11.93 -6.43
CA PRO A 161 -15.74 11.85 -5.05
C PRO A 161 -16.43 12.78 -4.06
N LYS A 162 -16.88 13.95 -4.50
CA LYS A 162 -17.62 14.92 -3.66
C LYS A 162 -18.98 14.40 -3.16
N ALA A 163 -19.58 13.45 -3.88
CA ALA A 163 -20.86 12.84 -3.54
C ALA A 163 -20.73 11.54 -2.73
N LEU A 164 -19.53 11.24 -2.20
CA LEU A 164 -19.23 10.03 -1.46
C LEU A 164 -18.93 10.34 0.01
N SER A 165 -19.29 9.41 0.90
CA SER A 165 -18.82 9.41 2.30
C SER A 165 -17.33 9.16 2.41
N GLY A 166 -16.71 9.38 3.59
CA GLY A 166 -15.31 9.08 3.85
C GLY A 166 -14.97 7.61 3.57
N GLY A 167 -15.78 6.70 4.09
CA GLY A 167 -15.59 5.25 3.87
C GLY A 167 -15.78 4.83 2.41
N GLN A 168 -16.71 5.44 1.67
CA GLN A 168 -16.85 5.20 0.23
C GLN A 168 -15.63 5.69 -0.54
N ARG A 169 -15.10 6.89 -0.24
CA ARG A 169 -13.86 7.38 -0.86
C ARG A 169 -12.68 6.44 -0.58
N GLN A 170 -12.57 5.93 0.62
CA GLN A 170 -11.54 4.94 0.99
C GLN A 170 -11.67 3.67 0.14
N ARG A 171 -12.89 3.12 0.02
CA ARG A 171 -13.13 1.94 -0.82
C ARG A 171 -12.78 2.20 -2.29
N VAL A 172 -13.08 3.38 -2.82
CA VAL A 172 -12.66 3.76 -4.19
C VAL A 172 -11.13 3.77 -4.32
N ALA A 173 -10.40 4.29 -3.33
CA ALA A 173 -8.94 4.26 -3.33
C ALA A 173 -8.38 2.82 -3.28
N MET A 174 -9.02 1.94 -2.52
CA MET A 174 -8.70 0.50 -2.53
C MET A 174 -8.98 -0.13 -3.90
N GLY A 175 -10.13 0.20 -4.52
CA GLY A 175 -10.49 -0.27 -5.85
C GLY A 175 -9.47 0.12 -6.93
N ARG A 176 -8.95 1.36 -6.88
CA ARG A 176 -7.84 1.81 -7.76
C ARG A 176 -6.59 0.95 -7.65
N ALA A 177 -6.32 0.43 -6.46
CA ALA A 177 -5.17 -0.44 -6.22
C ALA A 177 -5.45 -1.87 -6.67
N ILE A 178 -6.62 -2.42 -6.34
CA ILE A 178 -7.04 -3.81 -6.65
C ILE A 178 -7.09 -4.08 -8.16
N VAL A 179 -7.64 -3.17 -8.97
CA VAL A 179 -7.78 -3.35 -10.43
C VAL A 179 -6.44 -3.53 -11.15
N ARG A 180 -5.33 -3.13 -10.53
CA ARG A 180 -3.98 -3.27 -11.08
C ARG A 180 -3.38 -4.65 -10.86
N GLU A 181 -3.95 -5.45 -9.96
CA GLU A 181 -3.43 -6.76 -9.57
C GLU A 181 -1.92 -6.70 -9.23
N PRO A 182 -1.51 -5.86 -8.26
CA PRO A 182 -0.10 -5.68 -7.93
C PRO A 182 0.46 -6.89 -7.20
N GLN A 183 1.79 -7.08 -7.24
CA GLN A 183 2.48 -8.11 -6.44
C GLN A 183 2.51 -7.76 -4.95
N VAL A 184 2.51 -6.47 -4.60
CA VAL A 184 2.50 -6.00 -3.20
C VAL A 184 1.47 -4.89 -3.03
N PHE A 185 0.66 -5.01 -1.98
CA PHE A 185 -0.36 -4.04 -1.62
C PHE A 185 0.02 -3.31 -0.34
N LEU A 186 0.14 -1.98 -0.40
CA LEU A 186 0.54 -1.14 0.72
C LEU A 186 -0.61 -0.24 1.17
N MET A 187 -0.81 -0.13 2.48
CA MET A 187 -1.80 0.78 3.08
C MET A 187 -1.13 1.68 4.12
N ASP A 188 -1.16 2.99 3.91
CA ASP A 188 -0.65 3.98 4.86
C ASP A 188 -1.82 4.53 5.68
N GLU A 189 -1.94 4.08 6.93
CA GLU A 189 -2.98 4.46 7.90
C GLU A 189 -4.44 4.36 7.36
N PRO A 190 -4.88 3.20 6.84
CA PRO A 190 -6.18 3.07 6.19
C PRO A 190 -7.37 3.34 7.11
N LEU A 191 -7.19 3.28 8.43
CA LEU A 191 -8.26 3.41 9.43
C LEU A 191 -8.27 4.77 10.14
N SER A 192 -7.41 5.71 9.77
CA SER A 192 -7.29 7.01 10.44
C SER A 192 -8.55 7.87 10.35
N ASN A 193 -9.39 7.66 9.34
CA ASN A 193 -10.63 8.41 9.08
C ASN A 193 -11.91 7.64 9.42
N LEU A 194 -11.83 6.48 10.10
CA LEU A 194 -13.00 5.84 10.67
C LEU A 194 -13.45 6.64 11.89
N ASP A 195 -14.75 6.96 11.95
CA ASP A 195 -15.38 7.79 12.96
C ASP A 195 -14.85 7.50 14.36
N ALA A 196 -14.56 8.57 15.11
CA ALA A 196 -14.09 8.52 16.50
C ALA A 196 -15.06 7.79 17.47
N LYS A 197 -16.25 7.40 16.99
CA LYS A 197 -17.24 6.58 17.72
C LYS A 197 -16.91 5.09 17.77
N LEU A 198 -15.88 4.63 17.03
CA LEU A 198 -15.42 3.24 17.01
C LEU A 198 -14.02 3.06 17.62
N ARG A 199 -13.53 4.09 18.31
CA ARG A 199 -12.30 4.03 19.10
C ARG A 199 -12.58 3.74 20.55
#